data_4a391652ecc7631a0a2a0b21cf3a393d
#
_entry.id   4a391652ecc7631a0a2a0b21cf3a393d
#
_cell.length_a   1.000
_cell.length_b   1.000
_cell.length_c   1.000
_cell.angle_alpha   90.00
_cell.angle_beta   90.00
_cell.angle_gamma   90.00
#
_symmetry.space_group_name_H-M   'P 1'
#
loop_
_entity.id
_entity.type
_entity.pdbx_description
1 polymer ?
#
loop_
_entity_poly.entity_id
_entity_poly.type
_entity_poly.pdbx_seq_one_letter_code
_entity_poly.pdbx_strand_id
1 'polypeptide(L)'
;MSKESLNLPKTAFSMKANLPNKEPEILLKWEKNKIFQKLRKNSKGKEKFILHDGPPYANGHIHMGTALNKILKDMITRFHQMNGKDSIYVPGWDCHGLPIEWKIEEQYKKNKKNKDQVPIKDFRNECREFAKKWIEIQTKEFKRLGVTGDFENFYSTMSFNGEAQIVRELGKFLLDKSLYQGFKPVLWSTVEKTALADAEVEYMDHTSNTVFVPFKIKNTDKDFLKDASVVIWTTTPWTIPANKALAFNSSLDYSVLEISELDYFKEKKIVVANKLLNSVIKSCDIKKYKVLSNFKGADFKKTICTHPFLNLGYNYEIPMYDADFVNLEQGTGIVHCAPSHGVDDFNLCLKNNIESKYTVDDSGYYTDEIAHFGKTHVFKADPIVIEKLKAEKKLLKNDKLQHSYPHSWRSKAPLIYRA
;
A
#
# COMPACT_ATOMS: atom_id res chain seq x y z
N MET A 1 -17.55 -47.44 54.33
CA MET A 1 -17.46 -46.15 53.59
C MET A 1 -18.87 -45.75 53.24
N SER A 2 -19.44 -44.72 53.89
CA SER A 2 -20.72 -44.15 53.58
C SER A 2 -20.66 -43.51 52.18
N LYS A 3 -21.49 -43.98 51.26
CA LYS A 3 -21.69 -43.28 49.99
C LYS A 3 -22.30 -41.91 50.30
N GLU A 4 -21.48 -40.87 50.23
CA GLU A 4 -21.98 -39.51 50.29
C GLU A 4 -23.06 -39.35 49.18
N SER A 5 -24.28 -39.08 49.57
CA SER A 5 -25.36 -38.81 48.61
C SER A 5 -25.17 -37.42 48.03
N LEU A 6 -24.79 -37.35 46.77
CA LEU A 6 -24.76 -36.07 46.01
C LEU A 6 -26.18 -35.56 45.90
N ASN A 7 -26.50 -34.43 46.56
CA ASN A 7 -27.77 -33.72 46.42
C ASN A 7 -27.85 -32.96 45.08
N LEU A 8 -27.97 -33.68 43.99
CA LEU A 8 -28.14 -33.08 42.68
C LEU A 8 -29.60 -32.64 42.54
N PRO A 9 -29.86 -31.42 42.01
CA PRO A 9 -31.23 -30.95 41.80
C PRO A 9 -31.92 -31.84 40.76
N LYS A 10 -33.15 -32.28 41.09
CA LYS A 10 -34.03 -32.96 40.12
C LYS A 10 -34.67 -31.90 39.25
N THR A 11 -34.38 -31.89 37.97
CA THR A 11 -34.89 -30.92 36.98
C THR A 11 -35.34 -31.61 35.70
N ALA A 12 -36.32 -31.04 35.04
CA ALA A 12 -36.73 -31.46 33.69
C ALA A 12 -35.78 -31.00 32.58
N PHE A 13 -34.78 -30.15 32.91
CA PHE A 13 -33.79 -29.72 31.94
C PHE A 13 -32.82 -30.87 31.63
N SER A 14 -32.54 -31.06 30.37
CA SER A 14 -31.57 -32.05 29.90
C SER A 14 -30.16 -31.71 30.42
N MET A 15 -29.46 -32.72 30.93
CA MET A 15 -28.04 -32.59 31.31
C MET A 15 -27.12 -32.26 30.14
N LYS A 16 -27.53 -32.62 28.91
CA LYS A 16 -26.83 -32.27 27.67
C LYS A 16 -27.59 -31.20 26.96
N ALA A 17 -26.94 -30.07 26.67
CA ALA A 17 -27.56 -28.96 25.95
C ALA A 17 -28.04 -29.34 24.56
N ASN A 18 -27.30 -30.21 23.84
CA ASN A 18 -27.60 -30.69 22.49
C ASN A 18 -27.86 -29.51 21.50
N LEU A 19 -27.08 -28.42 21.61
CA LEU A 19 -27.32 -27.16 20.91
C LEU A 19 -27.41 -27.32 19.38
N PRO A 20 -26.58 -28.15 18.70
CA PRO A 20 -26.66 -28.30 17.24
C PRO A 20 -28.06 -28.69 16.75
N ASN A 21 -28.84 -29.44 17.52
CA ASN A 21 -30.22 -29.84 17.19
C ASN A 21 -31.27 -28.86 17.75
N LYS A 22 -31.06 -28.38 18.97
CA LYS A 22 -32.01 -27.55 19.68
C LYS A 22 -32.11 -26.11 19.16
N GLU A 23 -30.99 -25.54 18.74
CA GLU A 23 -30.97 -24.15 18.22
C GLU A 23 -31.78 -24.00 16.93
N PRO A 24 -31.70 -24.88 15.91
CA PRO A 24 -32.57 -24.84 14.74
C PRO A 24 -34.07 -24.90 15.10
N GLU A 25 -34.45 -25.72 16.08
CA GLU A 25 -35.84 -25.82 16.54
C GLU A 25 -36.30 -24.48 17.17
N ILE A 26 -35.44 -23.84 17.95
CA ILE A 26 -35.72 -22.53 18.53
C ILE A 26 -35.90 -21.48 17.44
N LEU A 27 -35.03 -21.44 16.44
CA LEU A 27 -35.12 -20.49 15.33
C LEU A 27 -36.42 -20.67 14.53
N LEU A 28 -36.77 -21.91 14.20
CA LEU A 28 -38.04 -22.21 13.54
C LEU A 28 -39.26 -21.76 14.39
N LYS A 29 -39.19 -21.93 15.71
CA LYS A 29 -40.25 -21.44 16.64
C LYS A 29 -40.33 -19.92 16.63
N TRP A 30 -39.18 -19.20 16.57
CA TRP A 30 -39.18 -17.74 16.48
C TRP A 30 -39.80 -17.24 15.18
N GLU A 31 -39.46 -17.87 14.07
CA GLU A 31 -40.01 -17.55 12.75
C GLU A 31 -41.52 -17.80 12.70
N LYS A 32 -41.99 -19.00 13.10
CA LYS A 32 -43.42 -19.36 13.15
C LYS A 32 -44.23 -18.39 14.01
N ASN A 33 -43.66 -17.94 15.13
CA ASN A 33 -44.29 -17.00 16.04
C ASN A 33 -44.14 -15.53 15.63
N LYS A 34 -43.44 -15.24 14.53
CA LYS A 34 -43.16 -13.88 14.02
C LYS A 34 -42.58 -12.97 15.11
N ILE A 35 -41.56 -13.45 15.85
CA ILE A 35 -41.03 -12.75 17.03
C ILE A 35 -40.47 -11.38 16.62
N PHE A 36 -39.71 -11.28 15.53
CA PHE A 36 -39.15 -10.02 15.03
C PHE A 36 -40.26 -8.98 14.77
N GLN A 37 -41.32 -9.34 14.05
CA GLN A 37 -42.44 -8.45 13.74
C GLN A 37 -43.19 -7.99 15.00
N LYS A 38 -43.37 -8.88 15.99
CA LYS A 38 -43.93 -8.51 17.30
C LYS A 38 -43.06 -7.49 18.04
N LEU A 39 -41.74 -7.69 18.04
CA LEU A 39 -40.81 -6.75 18.64
C LEU A 39 -40.91 -5.37 17.96
N ARG A 40 -40.95 -5.32 16.63
CA ARG A 40 -41.11 -4.05 15.89
C ARG A 40 -42.42 -3.34 16.23
N LYS A 41 -43.51 -4.09 16.26
CA LYS A 41 -44.82 -3.54 16.64
C LYS A 41 -44.80 -2.94 18.05
N ASN A 42 -44.21 -3.66 19.01
CA ASN A 42 -44.17 -3.24 20.44
C ASN A 42 -43.18 -2.07 20.68
N SER A 43 -42.29 -1.80 19.75
CA SER A 43 -41.29 -0.72 19.85
C SER A 43 -41.75 0.58 19.19
N LYS A 44 -42.82 0.54 18.42
CA LYS A 44 -43.31 1.72 17.69
C LYS A 44 -43.57 2.89 18.63
N GLY A 45 -43.00 4.06 18.35
CA GLY A 45 -43.18 5.28 19.14
C GLY A 45 -42.27 5.41 20.37
N LYS A 46 -41.42 4.40 20.64
CA LYS A 46 -40.45 4.48 21.73
C LYS A 46 -39.18 5.25 21.26
N GLU A 47 -38.34 5.65 22.24
CA GLU A 47 -37.04 6.27 21.99
C GLU A 47 -36.16 5.33 21.15
N LYS A 48 -35.59 5.85 20.08
CA LYS A 48 -34.72 5.08 19.19
C LYS A 48 -33.33 4.88 19.78
N PHE A 49 -32.80 3.66 19.65
CA PHE A 49 -31.42 3.35 19.79
C PHE A 49 -30.91 2.76 18.48
N ILE A 50 -29.97 3.46 17.83
CA ILE A 50 -29.44 3.08 16.52
C ILE A 50 -28.02 2.59 16.70
N LEU A 51 -27.77 1.32 16.34
CA LEU A 51 -26.45 0.75 16.21
C LEU A 51 -26.14 0.59 14.72
N HIS A 52 -25.17 1.38 14.24
CA HIS A 52 -24.73 1.29 12.85
C HIS A 52 -23.91 0.01 12.62
N ASP A 53 -24.19 -0.70 11.54
CA ASP A 53 -23.42 -1.89 11.18
C ASP A 53 -22.11 -1.50 10.44
N GLY A 54 -21.00 -2.17 10.80
CA GLY A 54 -19.82 -2.26 9.94
C GLY A 54 -20.05 -3.42 8.97
N PRO A 55 -20.34 -3.16 7.70
CA PRO A 55 -20.77 -4.19 6.77
C PRO A 55 -19.62 -5.11 6.41
N PRO A 56 -19.78 -6.45 6.50
CA PRO A 56 -18.80 -7.40 6.01
C PRO A 56 -18.77 -7.43 4.48
N TYR A 57 -17.65 -7.86 3.91
CA TYR A 57 -17.57 -8.13 2.48
C TYR A 57 -18.44 -9.33 2.09
N ALA A 58 -19.20 -9.17 0.99
CA ALA A 58 -20.01 -10.24 0.41
C ALA A 58 -19.14 -11.12 -0.52
N ASN A 59 -18.15 -11.84 0.03
CA ASN A 59 -17.15 -12.57 -0.78
C ASN A 59 -16.73 -13.95 -0.27
N GLY A 60 -17.42 -14.47 0.77
CA GLY A 60 -17.10 -15.77 1.37
C GLY A 60 -17.99 -16.10 2.55
N HIS A 61 -17.81 -17.28 3.13
CA HIS A 61 -18.46 -17.67 4.39
C HIS A 61 -18.01 -16.76 5.54
N ILE A 62 -18.87 -16.65 6.55
CA ILE A 62 -18.50 -15.92 7.77
C ILE A 62 -17.37 -16.66 8.50
N HIS A 63 -16.45 -15.89 9.05
CA HIS A 63 -15.38 -16.40 9.93
C HIS A 63 -15.65 -16.02 11.40
N MET A 64 -14.85 -16.52 12.33
CA MET A 64 -15.05 -16.29 13.77
C MET A 64 -15.12 -14.79 14.13
N GLY A 65 -14.33 -13.93 13.48
CA GLY A 65 -14.36 -12.49 13.70
C GLY A 65 -15.69 -11.87 13.26
N THR A 66 -16.25 -12.30 12.11
CA THR A 66 -17.56 -11.88 11.64
C THR A 66 -18.67 -12.34 12.61
N ALA A 67 -18.60 -13.62 13.04
CA ALA A 67 -19.55 -14.18 13.99
C ALA A 67 -19.53 -13.41 15.33
N LEU A 68 -18.35 -13.16 15.89
CA LEU A 68 -18.19 -12.38 17.12
C LEU A 68 -18.78 -10.98 16.97
N ASN A 69 -18.46 -10.27 15.90
CA ASN A 69 -18.99 -8.93 15.64
C ASN A 69 -20.52 -8.92 15.61
N LYS A 70 -21.15 -9.85 14.88
CA LYS A 70 -22.61 -9.92 14.75
C LYS A 70 -23.30 -10.33 16.04
N ILE A 71 -22.73 -11.26 16.80
CA ILE A 71 -23.26 -11.67 18.11
C ILE A 71 -23.21 -10.51 19.10
N LEU A 72 -22.10 -9.76 19.18
CA LEU A 72 -21.98 -8.60 20.07
C LEU A 72 -23.00 -7.51 19.71
N LYS A 73 -23.21 -7.24 18.43
CA LYS A 73 -24.23 -6.27 17.97
C LYS A 73 -25.64 -6.73 18.30
N ASP A 74 -25.94 -8.01 18.12
CA ASP A 74 -27.23 -8.59 18.50
C ASP A 74 -27.47 -8.49 20.01
N MET A 75 -26.45 -8.75 20.83
CA MET A 75 -26.55 -8.58 22.30
C MET A 75 -26.87 -7.13 22.67
N ILE A 76 -26.17 -6.15 22.08
CA ILE A 76 -26.39 -4.72 22.33
C ILE A 76 -27.80 -4.30 21.92
N THR A 77 -28.23 -4.64 20.72
CA THR A 77 -29.57 -4.25 20.24
C THR A 77 -30.68 -4.91 21.04
N ARG A 78 -30.55 -6.19 21.45
CA ARG A 78 -31.49 -6.87 22.34
C ARG A 78 -31.52 -6.25 23.73
N PHE A 79 -30.38 -5.87 24.30
CA PHE A 79 -30.32 -5.20 25.59
C PHE A 79 -31.13 -3.90 25.57
N HIS A 80 -30.91 -3.04 24.59
CA HIS A 80 -31.67 -1.80 24.45
C HIS A 80 -33.14 -2.04 24.15
N GLN A 81 -33.48 -3.06 23.37
CA GLN A 81 -34.83 -3.47 23.12
C GLN A 81 -35.56 -3.91 24.42
N MET A 82 -34.88 -4.70 25.27
CA MET A 82 -35.43 -5.14 26.57
C MET A 82 -35.56 -3.98 27.54
N ASN A 83 -34.71 -2.96 27.47
CA ASN A 83 -34.80 -1.73 28.26
C ASN A 83 -35.83 -0.73 27.71
N GLY A 84 -36.72 -1.18 26.83
CA GLY A 84 -37.85 -0.40 26.39
C GLY A 84 -37.58 0.56 25.23
N LYS A 85 -36.43 0.53 24.60
CA LYS A 85 -36.13 1.36 23.43
C LYS A 85 -36.57 0.71 22.11
N ASP A 86 -36.73 1.51 21.07
CA ASP A 86 -36.86 1.03 19.69
C ASP A 86 -35.47 0.80 19.12
N SER A 87 -34.97 -0.43 19.30
CA SER A 87 -33.64 -0.83 18.87
C SER A 87 -33.76 -1.88 17.77
N ILE A 88 -33.60 -1.45 16.51
CA ILE A 88 -33.57 -2.33 15.35
C ILE A 88 -32.12 -2.50 14.87
N TYR A 89 -31.75 -3.74 14.61
CA TYR A 89 -30.52 -4.04 13.87
C TYR A 89 -30.84 -4.15 12.39
N VAL A 90 -30.19 -3.30 11.58
CA VAL A 90 -30.24 -3.36 10.11
C VAL A 90 -28.88 -3.88 9.65
N PRO A 91 -28.80 -5.13 9.16
CA PRO A 91 -27.54 -5.68 8.67
C PRO A 91 -27.08 -4.97 7.38
N GLY A 92 -25.77 -4.87 7.19
CA GLY A 92 -25.17 -4.29 5.99
C GLY A 92 -24.20 -5.23 5.31
N TRP A 93 -23.94 -4.98 4.02
CA TRP A 93 -22.92 -5.66 3.22
C TRP A 93 -22.12 -4.69 2.37
N ASP A 94 -20.79 -4.88 2.37
CA ASP A 94 -19.88 -4.24 1.44
C ASP A 94 -19.70 -5.11 0.19
N CYS A 95 -20.03 -4.55 -0.97
CA CYS A 95 -20.20 -5.30 -2.21
C CYS A 95 -19.28 -4.82 -3.34
N HIS A 96 -18.35 -3.91 -3.05
CA HIS A 96 -17.51 -3.26 -4.06
C HIS A 96 -16.02 -3.49 -3.84
N GLY A 97 -15.26 -3.11 -4.86
CA GLY A 97 -13.82 -3.01 -4.83
C GLY A 97 -13.09 -4.35 -4.91
N LEU A 98 -11.81 -4.29 -4.62
CA LEU A 98 -10.85 -5.39 -4.77
C LEU A 98 -11.29 -6.70 -4.09
N PRO A 99 -11.92 -6.71 -2.90
CA PRO A 99 -12.37 -7.95 -2.27
C PRO A 99 -13.35 -8.80 -3.09
N ILE A 100 -14.13 -8.16 -3.95
CA ILE A 100 -15.09 -8.82 -4.85
C ILE A 100 -14.45 -9.07 -6.22
N GLU A 101 -13.84 -8.04 -6.81
CA GLU A 101 -13.25 -8.08 -8.15
C GLU A 101 -12.16 -9.13 -8.26
N TRP A 102 -11.30 -9.25 -7.23
CA TRP A 102 -10.25 -10.27 -7.19
C TRP A 102 -10.81 -11.69 -7.24
N LYS A 103 -11.94 -11.94 -6.58
CA LYS A 103 -12.60 -13.26 -6.60
C LYS A 103 -13.10 -13.64 -8.00
N ILE A 104 -13.62 -12.68 -8.75
CA ILE A 104 -14.04 -12.88 -10.13
C ILE A 104 -12.80 -13.06 -11.04
N GLU A 105 -11.75 -12.27 -10.82
CA GLU A 105 -10.51 -12.42 -11.56
C GLU A 105 -9.83 -13.78 -11.31
N GLU A 106 -9.83 -14.30 -10.08
CA GLU A 106 -9.37 -15.67 -9.78
C GLU A 106 -10.16 -16.72 -10.57
N GLN A 107 -11.50 -16.54 -10.71
CA GLN A 107 -12.33 -17.44 -11.53
C GLN A 107 -11.96 -17.34 -13.01
N TYR A 108 -11.70 -16.14 -13.51
CA TYR A 108 -11.26 -15.93 -14.88
C TYR A 108 -9.91 -16.60 -15.16
N LYS A 109 -8.93 -16.44 -14.27
CA LYS A 109 -7.62 -17.08 -14.36
C LYS A 109 -7.73 -18.60 -14.39
N LYS A 110 -8.58 -19.21 -13.53
CA LYS A 110 -8.87 -20.65 -13.55
C LYS A 110 -9.45 -21.11 -14.89
N ASN A 111 -10.29 -20.29 -15.51
CA ASN A 111 -10.93 -20.56 -16.79
C ASN A 111 -10.09 -20.07 -18.00
N LYS A 112 -8.82 -19.67 -17.79
CA LYS A 112 -7.91 -19.12 -18.82
C LYS A 112 -8.48 -17.92 -19.56
N LYS A 113 -9.33 -17.13 -18.91
CA LYS A 113 -9.85 -15.86 -19.42
C LYS A 113 -9.00 -14.70 -18.91
N ASN A 114 -8.81 -13.69 -19.75
CA ASN A 114 -8.17 -12.44 -19.35
C ASN A 114 -9.23 -11.38 -18.99
N LYS A 115 -9.21 -10.86 -17.77
CA LYS A 115 -10.11 -9.81 -17.29
C LYS A 115 -10.08 -8.56 -18.20
N ASP A 116 -8.91 -8.16 -18.67
CA ASP A 116 -8.72 -6.95 -19.47
C ASP A 116 -9.38 -7.03 -20.88
N GLN A 117 -9.78 -8.22 -21.29
CA GLN A 117 -10.52 -8.48 -22.54
C GLN A 117 -12.03 -8.54 -22.36
N VAL A 118 -12.51 -8.50 -21.12
CA VAL A 118 -13.95 -8.53 -20.81
C VAL A 118 -14.50 -7.11 -20.76
N PRO A 119 -15.66 -6.83 -21.40
CA PRO A 119 -16.30 -5.52 -21.27
C PRO A 119 -16.55 -5.16 -19.82
N ILE A 120 -16.22 -3.93 -19.43
CA ILE A 120 -16.31 -3.46 -18.03
C ILE A 120 -17.73 -3.67 -17.45
N LYS A 121 -18.76 -3.46 -18.24
CA LYS A 121 -20.16 -3.66 -17.83
C LYS A 121 -20.43 -5.11 -17.44
N ASP A 122 -19.91 -6.07 -18.22
CA ASP A 122 -20.13 -7.50 -17.97
C ASP A 122 -19.37 -7.94 -16.73
N PHE A 123 -18.12 -7.51 -16.59
CA PHE A 123 -17.33 -7.75 -15.39
C PHE A 123 -18.03 -7.21 -14.12
N ARG A 124 -18.54 -5.98 -14.15
CA ARG A 124 -19.28 -5.40 -13.03
C ARG A 124 -20.57 -6.15 -12.72
N ASN A 125 -21.29 -6.63 -13.73
CA ASN A 125 -22.48 -7.44 -13.52
C ASN A 125 -22.15 -8.79 -12.85
N GLU A 126 -21.06 -9.44 -13.28
CA GLU A 126 -20.60 -10.67 -12.62
C GLU A 126 -20.21 -10.42 -11.14
N CYS A 127 -19.56 -9.29 -10.84
CA CYS A 127 -19.28 -8.89 -9.45
C CYS A 127 -20.57 -8.69 -8.63
N ARG A 128 -21.60 -8.05 -9.19
CA ARG A 128 -22.91 -7.87 -8.52
C ARG A 128 -23.60 -9.20 -8.22
N GLU A 129 -23.67 -10.10 -9.19
CA GLU A 129 -24.28 -11.43 -9.00
C GLU A 129 -23.50 -12.26 -7.98
N PHE A 130 -22.17 -12.18 -8.01
CA PHE A 130 -21.33 -12.83 -7.01
C PHE A 130 -21.63 -12.31 -5.60
N ALA A 131 -21.65 -10.99 -5.40
CA ALA A 131 -21.94 -10.38 -4.11
C ALA A 131 -23.36 -10.73 -3.63
N LYS A 132 -24.36 -10.68 -4.52
CA LYS A 132 -25.75 -11.07 -4.21
C LYS A 132 -25.85 -12.49 -3.68
N LYS A 133 -25.18 -13.44 -4.32
CA LYS A 133 -25.12 -14.83 -3.86
C LYS A 133 -24.54 -14.93 -2.44
N TRP A 134 -23.46 -14.18 -2.15
CA TRP A 134 -22.85 -14.22 -0.82
C TRP A 134 -23.70 -13.52 0.25
N ILE A 135 -24.43 -12.48 -0.09
CA ILE A 135 -25.43 -11.87 0.83
C ILE A 135 -26.46 -12.93 1.25
N GLU A 136 -26.99 -13.72 0.30
CA GLU A 136 -27.98 -14.76 0.60
C GLU A 136 -27.39 -15.84 1.51
N ILE A 137 -26.13 -16.28 1.26
CA ILE A 137 -25.46 -17.29 2.08
C ILE A 137 -25.20 -16.74 3.48
N GLN A 138 -24.56 -15.57 3.60
CA GLN A 138 -24.23 -14.96 4.89
C GLN A 138 -25.50 -14.60 5.70
N THR A 139 -26.59 -14.21 5.04
CA THR A 139 -27.88 -14.00 5.70
C THR A 139 -28.35 -15.29 6.41
N LYS A 140 -28.26 -16.44 5.76
CA LYS A 140 -28.60 -17.74 6.37
C LYS A 140 -27.68 -18.05 7.55
N GLU A 141 -26.38 -17.77 7.40
CA GLU A 141 -25.38 -17.99 8.45
C GLU A 141 -25.63 -17.10 9.66
N PHE A 142 -25.92 -15.79 9.47
CA PHE A 142 -26.27 -14.87 10.56
C PHE A 142 -27.57 -15.29 11.26
N LYS A 143 -28.58 -15.65 10.51
CA LYS A 143 -29.82 -16.19 11.08
C LYS A 143 -29.55 -17.47 11.86
N ARG A 144 -28.63 -18.35 11.39
CA ARG A 144 -28.25 -19.57 12.12
C ARG A 144 -27.55 -19.27 13.45
N LEU A 145 -26.80 -18.15 13.58
CA LEU A 145 -26.25 -17.67 14.85
C LEU A 145 -27.31 -17.12 15.80
N GLY A 146 -28.58 -16.97 15.36
CA GLY A 146 -29.65 -16.40 16.13
C GLY A 146 -29.72 -14.88 16.10
N VAL A 147 -28.94 -14.22 15.23
CA VAL A 147 -28.97 -12.75 15.07
C VAL A 147 -30.36 -12.30 14.63
N THR A 148 -30.90 -11.31 15.32
CA THR A 148 -32.22 -10.74 15.07
C THR A 148 -32.12 -9.37 14.45
N GLY A 149 -32.63 -9.20 13.24
CA GLY A 149 -32.52 -7.95 12.49
C GLY A 149 -33.45 -7.86 11.30
N ASP A 150 -33.46 -6.72 10.64
CA ASP A 150 -34.24 -6.49 9.42
C ASP A 150 -33.44 -6.97 8.18
N PHE A 151 -33.46 -8.26 7.97
CA PHE A 151 -32.82 -8.90 6.83
C PHE A 151 -33.58 -8.73 5.50
N GLU A 152 -34.80 -8.18 5.55
CA GLU A 152 -35.57 -7.88 4.34
C GLU A 152 -35.22 -6.50 3.77
N ASN A 153 -34.99 -5.51 4.66
CA ASN A 153 -34.58 -4.16 4.29
C ASN A 153 -33.13 -3.88 4.69
N PHE A 154 -32.25 -4.76 4.32
CA PHE A 154 -30.81 -4.65 4.63
C PHE A 154 -30.15 -3.51 3.85
N TYR A 155 -29.01 -3.02 4.38
CA TYR A 155 -28.13 -2.08 3.70
C TYR A 155 -27.17 -2.81 2.76
N SER A 156 -27.00 -2.29 1.55
CA SER A 156 -26.00 -2.80 0.59
C SER A 156 -25.34 -1.65 -0.15
N THR A 157 -24.00 -1.65 -0.19
CA THR A 157 -23.25 -0.62 -0.92
C THR A 157 -23.52 -0.67 -2.42
N MET A 158 -23.94 -1.83 -2.97
CA MET A 158 -24.29 -1.98 -4.39
C MET A 158 -25.75 -1.65 -4.73
N SER A 159 -26.55 -1.16 -3.77
CA SER A 159 -27.90 -0.68 -4.08
C SER A 159 -27.82 0.58 -4.92
N PHE A 160 -28.67 0.69 -5.95
CA PHE A 160 -28.65 1.86 -6.85
C PHE A 160 -28.86 3.19 -6.11
N ASN A 161 -29.68 3.20 -5.07
CA ASN A 161 -29.87 4.38 -4.21
C ASN A 161 -28.61 4.70 -3.41
N GLY A 162 -27.90 3.69 -2.89
CA GLY A 162 -26.64 3.85 -2.18
C GLY A 162 -25.56 4.40 -3.11
N GLU A 163 -25.37 3.80 -4.28
CA GLU A 163 -24.40 4.27 -5.28
C GLU A 163 -24.72 5.71 -5.72
N ALA A 164 -25.99 6.03 -5.98
CA ALA A 164 -26.38 7.37 -6.34
C ALA A 164 -26.08 8.40 -5.24
N GLN A 165 -26.25 8.02 -3.97
CA GLN A 165 -25.92 8.89 -2.84
C GLN A 165 -24.40 9.11 -2.71
N ILE A 166 -23.58 8.05 -2.89
CA ILE A 166 -22.12 8.17 -2.92
C ILE A 166 -21.68 9.16 -4.00
N VAL A 167 -22.22 9.04 -5.21
CA VAL A 167 -21.90 9.97 -6.31
C VAL A 167 -22.34 11.41 -6.00
N ARG A 168 -23.50 11.62 -5.37
CA ARG A 168 -23.95 12.96 -4.96
C ARG A 168 -23.01 13.58 -3.93
N GLU A 169 -22.56 12.80 -2.94
CA GLU A 169 -21.62 13.31 -1.93
C GLU A 169 -20.26 13.64 -2.56
N LEU A 170 -19.72 12.76 -3.43
CA LEU A 170 -18.48 13.04 -4.17
C LEU A 170 -18.61 14.31 -5.02
N GLY A 171 -19.79 14.51 -5.66
CA GLY A 171 -20.07 15.70 -6.45
C GLY A 171 -19.99 17.01 -5.65
N LYS A 172 -20.29 16.99 -4.35
CA LYS A 172 -20.14 18.18 -3.49
C LYS A 172 -18.67 18.60 -3.36
N PHE A 173 -17.74 17.65 -3.23
CA PHE A 173 -16.30 17.94 -3.19
C PHE A 173 -15.81 18.52 -4.53
N LEU A 174 -16.36 18.05 -5.65
CA LEU A 174 -16.05 18.63 -6.96
C LEU A 174 -16.53 20.09 -7.09
N LEU A 175 -17.76 20.36 -6.64
CA LEU A 175 -18.32 21.71 -6.66
C LEU A 175 -17.57 22.67 -5.71
N ASP A 176 -17.12 22.17 -4.58
CA ASP A 176 -16.29 22.90 -3.60
C ASP A 176 -14.83 23.09 -4.09
N LYS A 177 -14.44 22.50 -5.21
CA LYS A 177 -13.07 22.50 -5.75
C LYS A 177 -12.02 21.82 -4.88
N SER A 178 -12.41 21.06 -3.88
CA SER A 178 -11.50 20.25 -3.06
C SER A 178 -11.14 18.91 -3.73
N LEU A 179 -11.92 18.46 -4.71
CA LEU A 179 -11.60 17.33 -5.57
C LEU A 179 -10.94 17.81 -6.86
N TYR A 180 -9.71 17.39 -7.08
CA TYR A 180 -8.95 17.71 -8.30
C TYR A 180 -8.16 16.46 -8.76
N GLN A 181 -7.79 16.45 -10.05
CA GLN A 181 -6.92 15.42 -10.60
C GLN A 181 -5.47 15.88 -10.56
N GLY A 182 -4.57 15.01 -10.10
CA GLY A 182 -3.14 15.29 -10.04
C GLY A 182 -2.32 14.01 -9.99
N PHE A 183 -1.00 14.15 -10.08
CA PHE A 183 -0.05 13.07 -9.86
C PHE A 183 0.41 13.06 -8.41
N LYS A 184 0.48 11.89 -7.81
CA LYS A 184 1.08 11.65 -6.50
C LYS A 184 1.55 10.20 -6.41
N PRO A 185 2.78 9.93 -5.97
CA PRO A 185 3.21 8.55 -5.75
C PRO A 185 2.38 7.89 -4.65
N VAL A 186 1.84 6.74 -4.96
CA VAL A 186 1.09 5.88 -4.03
C VAL A 186 1.64 4.47 -4.11
N LEU A 187 1.42 3.67 -3.04
CA LEU A 187 1.71 2.25 -3.08
C LEU A 187 0.81 1.58 -4.11
N TRP A 188 1.43 0.92 -5.09
CA TRP A 188 0.78 0.34 -6.26
C TRP A 188 1.13 -1.12 -6.43
N SER A 189 0.12 -1.94 -6.66
CA SER A 189 0.31 -3.33 -7.06
C SER A 189 0.26 -3.45 -8.57
N THR A 190 1.36 -3.92 -9.15
CA THR A 190 1.44 -4.20 -10.59
C THR A 190 0.68 -5.47 -11.00
N VAL A 191 0.32 -6.31 -10.01
CA VAL A 191 -0.43 -7.56 -10.21
C VAL A 191 -1.93 -7.29 -10.20
N GLU A 192 -2.43 -6.57 -9.19
CA GLU A 192 -3.83 -6.17 -9.09
C GLU A 192 -4.15 -4.92 -9.93
N LYS A 193 -3.12 -4.19 -10.38
CA LYS A 193 -3.22 -2.93 -11.15
C LYS A 193 -4.07 -1.89 -10.43
N THR A 194 -3.76 -1.68 -9.16
CA THR A 194 -4.47 -0.73 -8.30
C THR A 194 -3.57 -0.18 -7.20
N ALA A 195 -3.94 0.99 -6.70
CA ALA A 195 -3.39 1.52 -5.45
C ALA A 195 -3.89 0.70 -4.26
N LEU A 196 -3.11 0.67 -3.19
CA LEU A 196 -3.44 0.00 -1.94
C LEU A 196 -3.41 0.99 -0.78
N ALA A 197 -4.39 0.87 0.12
CA ALA A 197 -4.38 1.58 1.39
C ALA A 197 -3.35 0.95 2.35
N ASP A 198 -2.87 1.70 3.35
CA ASP A 198 -1.88 1.22 4.32
C ASP A 198 -2.31 -0.08 5.01
N ALA A 199 -3.61 -0.23 5.31
CA ALA A 199 -4.17 -1.43 5.92
C ALA A 199 -4.14 -2.68 5.01
N GLU A 200 -3.86 -2.51 3.73
CA GLU A 200 -3.79 -3.58 2.73
C GLU A 200 -2.34 -3.96 2.40
N VAL A 201 -1.37 -3.37 3.10
CA VAL A 201 0.05 -3.59 2.92
C VAL A 201 0.60 -4.46 4.04
N GLU A 202 1.30 -5.50 3.69
CA GLU A 202 2.07 -6.35 4.61
C GLU A 202 3.56 -6.18 4.33
N TYR A 203 4.35 -6.13 5.39
CA TYR A 203 5.80 -6.07 5.26
C TYR A 203 6.39 -7.46 5.37
N MET A 204 7.16 -7.86 4.36
CA MET A 204 7.79 -9.18 4.27
C MET A 204 9.28 -9.04 3.96
N ASP A 205 10.07 -10.05 4.33
CA ASP A 205 11.48 -10.10 3.97
C ASP A 205 11.66 -10.17 2.45
N HIS A 206 12.45 -9.25 1.94
CA HIS A 206 12.76 -9.13 0.51
C HIS A 206 14.25 -8.89 0.31
N THR A 207 14.82 -9.45 -0.74
CA THR A 207 16.21 -9.22 -1.12
C THR A 207 16.26 -8.30 -2.33
N SER A 208 16.70 -7.06 -2.12
CA SER A 208 16.88 -6.05 -3.17
C SER A 208 18.34 -5.98 -3.63
N ASN A 209 18.52 -5.60 -4.90
CA ASN A 209 19.84 -5.16 -5.35
C ASN A 209 20.11 -3.75 -4.80
N THR A 210 21.36 -3.50 -4.40
CA THR A 210 21.80 -2.17 -3.98
C THR A 210 22.90 -1.67 -4.89
N VAL A 211 22.94 -0.37 -5.13
CA VAL A 211 23.99 0.25 -5.96
C VAL A 211 24.51 1.53 -5.34
N PHE A 212 25.82 1.75 -5.47
CA PHE A 212 26.47 3.03 -5.23
C PHE A 212 26.78 3.68 -6.59
N VAL A 213 26.20 4.85 -6.85
CA VAL A 213 26.25 5.50 -8.17
C VAL A 213 26.72 6.94 -8.05
N PRO A 214 27.78 7.34 -8.79
CA PRO A 214 28.25 8.70 -8.84
C PRO A 214 27.40 9.56 -9.78
N PHE A 215 27.08 10.76 -9.34
CA PHE A 215 26.55 11.84 -10.15
C PHE A 215 27.64 12.91 -10.28
N LYS A 216 28.19 13.10 -11.47
CA LYS A 216 29.26 14.08 -11.71
C LYS A 216 28.74 15.50 -11.48
N ILE A 217 29.47 16.28 -10.69
CA ILE A 217 29.18 17.70 -10.53
C ILE A 217 29.54 18.42 -11.85
N LYS A 218 28.54 19.09 -12.42
CA LYS A 218 28.66 19.88 -13.64
C LYS A 218 28.98 21.32 -13.33
N ASN A 219 28.21 21.91 -12.40
CA ASN A 219 28.33 23.31 -12.00
C ASN A 219 28.32 23.45 -10.47
N THR A 220 29.19 24.26 -9.93
CA THR A 220 29.26 24.61 -8.51
C THR A 220 30.04 25.92 -8.34
N ASP A 221 29.72 26.68 -7.29
CA ASP A 221 30.47 27.89 -6.90
C ASP A 221 31.63 27.59 -5.93
N LYS A 222 31.85 26.31 -5.60
CA LYS A 222 32.87 25.86 -4.64
C LYS A 222 34.02 25.15 -5.36
N ASP A 223 35.23 25.71 -5.28
CA ASP A 223 36.42 25.16 -5.97
C ASP A 223 36.76 23.71 -5.54
N PHE A 224 36.57 23.38 -4.25
CA PHE A 224 36.83 22.05 -3.73
C PHE A 224 35.88 20.97 -4.26
N LEU A 225 34.70 21.35 -4.78
CA LEU A 225 33.74 20.46 -5.42
C LEU A 225 33.95 20.28 -6.92
N LYS A 226 34.79 21.08 -7.55
CA LYS A 226 35.09 20.94 -8.98
C LYS A 226 35.71 19.59 -9.27
N ASP A 227 35.29 18.99 -10.38
CA ASP A 227 35.68 17.66 -10.81
C ASP A 227 35.35 16.49 -9.86
N ALA A 228 34.55 16.74 -8.84
CA ALA A 228 34.03 15.70 -7.97
C ALA A 228 32.69 15.10 -8.45
N SER A 229 32.36 13.96 -7.93
CA SER A 229 31.05 13.31 -8.10
C SER A 229 30.43 13.03 -6.74
N VAL A 230 29.18 13.40 -6.55
CA VAL A 230 28.43 12.98 -5.36
C VAL A 230 28.00 11.53 -5.54
N VAL A 231 28.11 10.72 -4.51
CA VAL A 231 27.73 9.30 -4.57
C VAL A 231 26.41 9.11 -3.85
N ILE A 232 25.45 8.49 -4.53
CA ILE A 232 24.20 8.03 -3.92
C ILE A 232 24.24 6.53 -3.67
N TRP A 233 23.37 6.06 -2.78
CA TRP A 233 23.08 4.65 -2.56
C TRP A 233 21.57 4.44 -2.62
N THR A 234 21.16 3.37 -3.30
CA THR A 234 19.74 3.00 -3.38
C THR A 234 19.53 1.49 -3.38
N THR A 235 18.40 1.04 -2.85
CA THR A 235 17.90 -0.34 -2.89
C THR A 235 16.98 -0.59 -4.09
N THR A 236 16.71 0.44 -4.89
CA THR A 236 15.80 0.40 -6.05
C THR A 236 16.51 0.92 -7.31
N PRO A 237 17.49 0.19 -7.86
CA PRO A 237 18.25 0.64 -9.05
C PRO A 237 17.34 1.02 -10.22
N TRP A 238 16.18 0.37 -10.34
CA TRP A 238 15.20 0.63 -11.39
C TRP A 238 14.63 2.06 -11.36
N THR A 239 14.74 2.81 -10.25
CA THR A 239 14.28 4.21 -10.19
C THR A 239 15.32 5.21 -10.73
N ILE A 240 16.59 4.82 -10.92
CA ILE A 240 17.65 5.71 -11.40
C ILE A 240 17.31 6.35 -12.76
N PRO A 241 16.75 5.63 -13.75
CA PRO A 241 16.36 6.26 -15.02
C PRO A 241 15.31 7.38 -14.88
N ALA A 242 14.54 7.37 -13.79
CA ALA A 242 13.53 8.40 -13.50
C ALA A 242 14.05 9.54 -12.59
N ASN A 243 15.35 9.56 -12.27
CA ASN A 243 15.95 10.60 -11.42
C ASN A 243 15.74 12.00 -11.99
N LYS A 244 15.43 12.98 -11.10
CA LYS A 244 15.24 14.39 -11.46
C LYS A 244 15.99 15.36 -10.55
N ALA A 245 16.40 14.92 -9.37
CA ALA A 245 17.12 15.73 -8.40
C ALA A 245 17.98 14.85 -7.48
N LEU A 246 18.82 15.50 -6.70
CA LEU A 246 19.51 14.90 -5.56
C LEU A 246 19.18 15.69 -4.30
N ALA A 247 19.03 14.99 -3.17
CA ALA A 247 18.81 15.61 -1.88
C ALA A 247 20.06 15.51 -1.01
N PHE A 248 20.35 16.57 -0.30
CA PHE A 248 21.37 16.66 0.76
C PHE A 248 20.76 17.32 2.01
N ASN A 249 21.46 17.29 3.12
CA ASN A 249 21.02 18.02 4.33
C ASN A 249 22.06 19.08 4.67
N SER A 250 21.64 20.33 4.70
CA SER A 250 22.51 21.50 4.91
C SER A 250 23.24 21.51 6.25
N SER A 251 22.67 20.86 7.27
CA SER A 251 23.25 20.78 8.62
C SER A 251 24.35 19.72 8.77
N LEU A 252 24.43 18.76 7.84
CA LEU A 252 25.39 17.67 7.90
C LEU A 252 26.79 18.08 7.38
N ASP A 253 27.80 17.31 7.82
CA ASP A 253 29.16 17.45 7.35
C ASP A 253 29.46 16.43 6.24
N TYR A 254 30.12 16.90 5.18
CA TYR A 254 30.50 16.09 4.02
C TYR A 254 32.01 16.15 3.78
N SER A 255 32.53 15.14 3.11
CA SER A 255 33.94 15.04 2.75
C SER A 255 34.12 14.83 1.26
N VAL A 256 35.08 15.56 0.67
CA VAL A 256 35.62 15.25 -0.67
C VAL A 256 36.77 14.30 -0.51
N LEU A 257 36.68 13.15 -1.18
CA LEU A 257 37.69 12.10 -1.15
C LEU A 257 38.35 11.97 -2.52
N GLU A 258 39.65 11.90 -2.55
CA GLU A 258 40.37 11.34 -3.68
C GLU A 258 40.57 9.86 -3.48
N ILE A 259 40.14 9.04 -4.45
CA ILE A 259 40.24 7.58 -4.39
C ILE A 259 41.27 7.10 -5.44
N SER A 260 41.92 5.97 -5.16
CA SER A 260 42.77 5.31 -6.15
C SER A 260 41.96 4.92 -7.39
N GLU A 261 42.63 4.88 -8.53
CA GLU A 261 42.01 4.41 -9.78
C GLU A 261 41.45 2.99 -9.61
N LEU A 262 40.23 2.80 -10.10
CA LEU A 262 39.57 1.51 -10.22
C LEU A 262 39.28 1.29 -11.70
N ASP A 263 39.73 0.18 -12.28
CA ASP A 263 39.65 -0.10 -13.73
C ASP A 263 38.22 0.01 -14.28
N TYR A 264 37.26 -0.29 -13.43
CA TYR A 264 35.83 -0.30 -13.75
C TYR A 264 35.09 1.01 -13.41
N PHE A 265 35.78 2.01 -12.80
CA PHE A 265 35.17 3.24 -12.31
C PHE A 265 35.96 4.47 -12.72
N LYS A 266 35.33 5.48 -13.27
CA LYS A 266 35.99 6.61 -13.91
C LYS A 266 36.32 7.77 -12.95
N GLU A 267 35.56 7.93 -11.89
CA GLU A 267 35.64 9.11 -11.04
C GLU A 267 36.79 8.99 -10.02
N LYS A 268 37.62 10.02 -9.97
CA LYS A 268 38.76 10.08 -9.01
C LYS A 268 38.42 10.79 -7.72
N LYS A 269 37.48 11.74 -7.76
CA LYS A 269 37.02 12.47 -6.59
C LYS A 269 35.57 12.16 -6.32
N ILE A 270 35.24 11.70 -5.11
CA ILE A 270 33.88 11.40 -4.67
C ILE A 270 33.52 12.20 -3.43
N VAL A 271 32.22 12.45 -3.23
CA VAL A 271 31.69 13.16 -2.08
C VAL A 271 30.67 12.29 -1.37
N VAL A 272 30.85 12.17 -0.04
CA VAL A 272 29.94 11.44 0.86
C VAL A 272 29.84 12.18 2.19
N ALA A 273 28.80 11.90 2.99
CA ALA A 273 28.71 12.43 4.34
C ALA A 273 29.85 11.90 5.21
N ASN A 274 30.44 12.80 6.00
CA ASN A 274 31.63 12.51 6.81
C ASN A 274 31.39 11.32 7.76
N LYS A 275 30.24 11.28 8.43
CA LYS A 275 29.87 10.21 9.37
C LYS A 275 29.74 8.83 8.70
N LEU A 276 29.40 8.78 7.41
CA LEU A 276 29.22 7.55 6.62
C LEU A 276 30.46 7.16 5.82
N LEU A 277 31.50 7.98 5.81
CA LEU A 277 32.73 7.80 5.04
C LEU A 277 33.31 6.38 5.22
N ASN A 278 33.58 5.97 6.45
CA ASN A 278 34.20 4.68 6.73
C ASN A 278 33.31 3.49 6.27
N SER A 279 32.00 3.63 6.41
CA SER A 279 31.03 2.62 5.94
C SER A 279 31.07 2.52 4.41
N VAL A 280 31.05 3.64 3.71
CA VAL A 280 31.12 3.68 2.23
C VAL A 280 32.43 3.09 1.72
N ILE A 281 33.57 3.49 2.29
CA ILE A 281 34.90 2.96 1.93
C ILE A 281 34.95 1.45 2.07
N LYS A 282 34.42 0.92 3.19
CA LYS A 282 34.37 -0.53 3.46
C LYS A 282 33.42 -1.24 2.48
N SER A 283 32.20 -0.74 2.30
CA SER A 283 31.20 -1.34 1.41
C SER A 283 31.62 -1.33 -0.05
N CYS A 284 32.36 -0.32 -0.48
CA CYS A 284 32.83 -0.18 -1.86
C CYS A 284 34.24 -0.77 -2.10
N ASP A 285 34.83 -1.45 -1.11
CA ASP A 285 36.17 -2.06 -1.20
C ASP A 285 37.29 -1.07 -1.63
N ILE A 286 37.17 0.21 -1.28
CA ILE A 286 38.16 1.23 -1.65
C ILE A 286 39.40 1.06 -0.79
N LYS A 287 40.50 0.66 -1.44
CA LYS A 287 41.75 0.31 -0.73
C LYS A 287 42.60 1.52 -0.32
N LYS A 288 42.58 2.57 -1.11
CA LYS A 288 43.37 3.80 -0.86
C LYS A 288 42.51 5.02 -1.16
N TYR A 289 42.49 5.93 -0.21
CA TYR A 289 41.83 7.22 -0.35
C TYR A 289 42.52 8.30 0.46
N LYS A 290 42.26 9.55 0.11
CA LYS A 290 42.72 10.73 0.82
C LYS A 290 41.57 11.70 0.98
N VAL A 291 41.34 12.21 2.19
CA VAL A 291 40.38 13.30 2.42
C VAL A 291 41.00 14.59 1.94
N LEU A 292 40.40 15.24 0.95
CA LEU A 292 40.87 16.51 0.38
C LEU A 292 40.26 17.70 1.10
N SER A 293 38.99 17.63 1.47
CA SER A 293 38.27 18.74 2.13
C SER A 293 37.10 18.20 2.92
N ASN A 294 36.77 18.88 4.03
CA ASN A 294 35.53 18.73 4.77
C ASN A 294 34.73 20.03 4.69
N PHE A 295 33.43 19.95 4.58
CA PHE A 295 32.55 21.09 4.38
C PHE A 295 31.14 20.84 4.90
N LYS A 296 30.34 21.89 5.07
CA LYS A 296 28.94 21.80 5.48
C LYS A 296 28.05 21.55 4.27
N GLY A 297 26.96 20.77 4.46
CA GLY A 297 25.99 20.52 3.40
C GLY A 297 25.43 21.80 2.77
N ALA A 298 25.36 22.90 3.52
CA ALA A 298 24.97 24.22 3.00
C ALA A 298 25.82 24.68 1.79
N ASP A 299 27.05 24.17 1.64
CA ASP A 299 27.94 24.49 0.51
C ASP A 299 27.52 23.81 -0.81
N PHE A 300 26.61 22.82 -0.78
CA PHE A 300 26.01 22.27 -2.00
C PHE A 300 25.01 23.20 -2.70
N LYS A 301 24.66 24.30 -2.05
CA LYS A 301 23.69 25.25 -2.62
C LYS A 301 24.13 25.67 -4.03
N LYS A 302 23.22 25.63 -5.00
CA LYS A 302 23.44 25.87 -6.43
C LYS A 302 24.34 24.85 -7.15
N THR A 303 24.63 23.71 -6.52
CA THR A 303 25.34 22.63 -7.22
C THR A 303 24.38 21.89 -8.15
N ILE A 304 24.87 21.65 -9.37
CA ILE A 304 24.17 20.92 -10.42
C ILE A 304 25.02 19.72 -10.85
N CYS A 305 24.42 18.57 -10.94
CA CYS A 305 25.05 17.34 -11.39
C CYS A 305 24.58 16.92 -12.78
N THR A 306 25.25 15.94 -13.38
CA THR A 306 24.82 15.23 -14.58
C THR A 306 24.25 13.88 -14.22
N HIS A 307 23.27 13.44 -14.99
CA HIS A 307 22.72 12.09 -14.87
C HIS A 307 23.78 11.03 -15.19
N PRO A 308 23.83 9.87 -14.49
CA PRO A 308 24.82 8.82 -14.78
C PRO A 308 24.69 8.26 -16.21
N PHE A 309 23.49 8.34 -16.82
CA PHE A 309 23.22 7.94 -18.20
C PHE A 309 23.27 9.10 -19.21
N LEU A 310 24.11 10.12 -18.96
CA LEU A 310 24.26 11.26 -19.87
C LEU A 310 24.49 10.84 -21.33
N ASN A 311 25.36 9.86 -21.57
CA ASN A 311 25.67 9.36 -22.91
C ASN A 311 24.55 8.54 -23.56
N LEU A 312 23.52 8.16 -22.79
CA LEU A 312 22.32 7.48 -23.25
C LEU A 312 21.15 8.44 -23.46
N GLY A 313 21.42 9.74 -23.61
CA GLY A 313 20.40 10.75 -23.90
C GLY A 313 19.74 11.38 -22.67
N TYR A 314 20.19 11.05 -21.45
CA TYR A 314 19.72 11.70 -20.20
C TYR A 314 20.50 13.01 -19.96
N ASN A 315 20.36 13.98 -20.89
CA ASN A 315 21.19 15.19 -20.98
C ASN A 315 20.63 16.40 -20.21
N TYR A 316 19.65 16.19 -19.35
CA TYR A 316 19.10 17.23 -18.47
C TYR A 316 19.92 17.40 -17.20
N GLU A 317 19.78 18.56 -16.57
CA GLU A 317 20.49 18.91 -15.34
C GLU A 317 19.85 18.24 -14.13
N ILE A 318 20.67 17.81 -13.19
CA ILE A 318 20.28 17.22 -11.92
C ILE A 318 20.63 18.19 -10.78
N PRO A 319 19.71 19.06 -10.34
CA PRO A 319 19.94 19.99 -9.25
C PRO A 319 20.01 19.25 -7.91
N MET A 320 20.74 19.87 -6.96
CA MET A 320 20.80 19.41 -5.58
C MET A 320 19.97 20.32 -4.67
N TYR A 321 19.15 19.72 -3.82
CA TYR A 321 18.25 20.45 -2.90
C TYR A 321 18.44 20.02 -1.45
N ASP A 322 18.27 20.98 -0.54
CA ASP A 322 18.28 20.75 0.91
C ASP A 322 17.00 20.06 1.35
N ALA A 323 17.14 18.98 2.13
CA ALA A 323 16.02 18.16 2.58
C ALA A 323 16.28 17.51 3.95
N ASP A 324 15.35 17.69 4.87
CA ASP A 324 15.45 17.19 6.25
C ASP A 324 15.35 15.67 6.36
N PHE A 325 14.77 14.99 5.38
CA PHE A 325 14.68 13.52 5.37
C PHE A 325 16.02 12.82 5.12
N VAL A 326 17.03 13.56 4.64
CA VAL A 326 18.39 13.01 4.46
C VAL A 326 19.03 12.81 5.83
N ASN A 327 19.30 11.56 6.18
CA ASN A 327 19.87 11.15 7.46
C ASN A 327 21.19 10.39 7.30
N LEU A 328 21.77 9.96 8.43
CA LEU A 328 23.07 9.29 8.50
C LEU A 328 22.99 7.85 9.03
N GLU A 329 21.82 7.21 8.91
CA GLU A 329 21.63 5.83 9.36
C GLU A 329 22.24 4.82 8.39
N GLN A 330 22.11 5.11 7.09
CA GLN A 330 22.66 4.26 6.02
C GLN A 330 22.93 5.07 4.73
N GLY A 331 23.59 4.44 3.76
CA GLY A 331 23.85 5.06 2.46
C GLY A 331 25.07 5.96 2.45
N THR A 332 24.93 7.14 1.88
CA THR A 332 26.03 8.08 1.62
C THR A 332 25.80 9.47 2.18
N GLY A 333 24.60 9.75 2.72
CA GLY A 333 24.16 11.08 3.12
C GLY A 333 23.76 11.98 1.94
N ILE A 334 23.60 11.40 0.75
CA ILE A 334 23.06 12.05 -0.44
C ILE A 334 22.04 11.07 -1.04
N VAL A 335 20.84 11.56 -1.31
CA VAL A 335 19.72 10.73 -1.79
C VAL A 335 19.36 11.11 -3.21
N HIS A 336 19.21 10.10 -4.07
CA HIS A 336 18.67 10.29 -5.40
C HIS A 336 17.14 10.44 -5.33
N CYS A 337 16.56 11.40 -6.05
CA CYS A 337 15.15 11.69 -6.04
C CYS A 337 14.50 11.39 -7.39
N ALA A 338 13.53 10.47 -7.37
CA ALA A 338 12.67 10.12 -8.50
C ALA A 338 11.21 10.46 -8.13
N PRO A 339 10.68 11.64 -8.52
CA PRO A 339 9.41 12.16 -8.01
C PRO A 339 8.19 11.29 -8.29
N SER A 340 8.29 10.37 -9.23
CA SER A 340 7.21 9.40 -9.52
C SER A 340 7.26 8.14 -8.65
N HIS A 341 8.32 7.96 -7.85
CA HIS A 341 8.61 6.70 -7.14
C HIS A 341 8.95 6.86 -5.67
N GLY A 342 8.71 8.02 -5.07
CA GLY A 342 8.89 8.27 -3.65
C GLY A 342 8.09 9.51 -3.20
N VAL A 343 7.47 9.42 -2.02
CA VAL A 343 6.64 10.53 -1.49
C VAL A 343 7.51 11.74 -1.13
N ASP A 344 8.63 11.51 -0.47
CA ASP A 344 9.57 12.58 -0.09
C ASP A 344 10.22 13.19 -1.33
N ASP A 345 10.59 12.37 -2.31
CA ASP A 345 11.12 12.79 -3.61
C ASP A 345 10.12 13.69 -4.35
N PHE A 346 8.85 13.26 -4.36
CA PHE A 346 7.76 14.02 -4.98
C PHE A 346 7.58 15.39 -4.31
N ASN A 347 7.50 15.43 -2.98
CA ASN A 347 7.30 16.66 -2.23
C ASN A 347 8.48 17.62 -2.43
N LEU A 348 9.72 17.13 -2.41
CA LEU A 348 10.92 17.93 -2.66
C LEU A 348 10.92 18.49 -4.08
N CYS A 349 10.61 17.66 -5.08
CA CYS A 349 10.57 18.06 -6.47
C CYS A 349 9.43 19.06 -6.75
N LEU A 350 8.25 18.85 -6.19
CA LEU A 350 7.11 19.76 -6.31
C LEU A 350 7.43 21.15 -5.73
N LYS A 351 8.03 21.19 -4.54
CA LYS A 351 8.49 22.45 -3.89
C LYS A 351 9.47 23.23 -4.77
N ASN A 352 10.21 22.55 -5.62
CA ASN A 352 11.21 23.12 -6.50
C ASN A 352 10.76 23.21 -7.98
N ASN A 353 9.47 23.13 -8.25
CA ASN A 353 8.84 23.21 -9.58
C ASN A 353 9.34 22.14 -10.57
N ILE A 354 9.70 20.96 -10.09
CA ILE A 354 10.02 19.79 -10.91
C ILE A 354 8.78 18.90 -11.00
N GLU A 355 8.26 18.73 -12.21
CA GLU A 355 7.08 17.91 -12.44
C GLU A 355 7.38 16.42 -12.33
N SER A 356 6.43 15.68 -11.75
CA SER A 356 6.39 14.24 -11.80
C SER A 356 5.80 13.78 -13.14
N LYS A 357 6.41 12.77 -13.77
CA LYS A 357 5.96 12.22 -15.05
C LYS A 357 5.48 10.78 -14.90
N TYR A 358 4.62 10.37 -15.82
CA TYR A 358 4.13 9.00 -15.93
C TYR A 358 5.24 8.10 -16.51
N THR A 359 6.03 7.48 -15.65
CA THR A 359 7.24 6.72 -16.01
C THR A 359 7.04 5.21 -16.04
N VAL A 360 6.01 4.71 -15.35
CA VAL A 360 5.68 3.28 -15.23
C VAL A 360 4.17 3.10 -15.40
N ASP A 361 3.76 2.18 -16.25
CA ASP A 361 2.36 1.87 -16.51
C ASP A 361 1.68 1.07 -15.37
N ASP A 362 0.39 0.80 -15.49
CA ASP A 362 -0.40 0.09 -14.47
C ASP A 362 0.10 -1.33 -14.19
N SER A 363 0.74 -1.94 -15.17
CA SER A 363 1.27 -3.30 -15.11
C SER A 363 2.73 -3.36 -14.63
N GLY A 364 3.36 -2.22 -14.34
CA GLY A 364 4.74 -2.13 -13.87
C GLY A 364 5.79 -2.08 -14.98
N TYR A 365 5.43 -1.77 -16.22
CA TYR A 365 6.38 -1.58 -17.31
C TYR A 365 6.76 -0.11 -17.47
N TYR A 366 8.02 0.17 -17.76
CA TYR A 366 8.40 1.52 -18.13
C TYR A 366 7.66 1.99 -19.37
N THR A 367 7.22 3.23 -19.33
CA THR A 367 6.68 3.94 -20.48
C THR A 367 7.80 4.40 -21.43
N ASP A 368 7.41 4.91 -22.61
CA ASP A 368 8.37 5.43 -23.59
C ASP A 368 9.08 6.73 -23.11
N GLU A 369 8.63 7.35 -22.02
CA GLU A 369 9.30 8.47 -21.34
C GLU A 369 10.67 8.08 -20.77
N ILE A 370 10.92 6.78 -20.54
CA ILE A 370 12.18 6.25 -20.00
C ILE A 370 13.00 5.63 -21.13
N ALA A 371 13.83 6.46 -21.74
CA ALA A 371 14.68 6.07 -22.86
C ALA A 371 15.54 4.83 -22.51
N HIS A 372 15.71 3.92 -23.48
CA HIS A 372 16.49 2.68 -23.37
C HIS A 372 15.98 1.61 -22.41
N PHE A 373 14.91 1.87 -21.67
CA PHE A 373 14.32 0.91 -20.71
C PHE A 373 12.85 0.61 -21.01
N GLY A 374 12.24 1.29 -21.98
CA GLY A 374 10.83 1.13 -22.36
C GLY A 374 10.44 -0.33 -22.53
N LYS A 375 9.21 -0.68 -22.11
CA LYS A 375 8.65 -2.04 -22.12
C LYS A 375 9.37 -3.06 -21.23
N THR A 376 10.29 -2.63 -20.35
CA THR A 376 10.89 -3.48 -19.33
C THR A 376 10.08 -3.38 -18.05
N HIS A 377 9.72 -4.52 -17.46
CA HIS A 377 9.04 -4.56 -16.17
C HIS A 377 10.01 -4.16 -15.05
N VAL A 378 9.61 -3.29 -14.12
CA VAL A 378 10.48 -2.71 -13.08
C VAL A 378 11.19 -3.77 -12.22
N PHE A 379 10.54 -4.86 -11.84
CA PHE A 379 11.17 -5.96 -11.09
C PHE A 379 12.17 -6.80 -11.92
N LYS A 380 12.30 -6.54 -13.21
CA LYS A 380 13.31 -7.13 -14.09
C LYS A 380 14.33 -6.10 -14.55
N ALA A 381 14.18 -4.84 -14.18
CA ALA A 381 14.99 -3.74 -14.66
C ALA A 381 16.34 -3.62 -13.94
N ASP A 382 16.44 -4.02 -12.69
CA ASP A 382 17.68 -3.87 -11.91
C ASP A 382 18.93 -4.42 -12.61
N PRO A 383 18.96 -5.68 -13.11
CA PRO A 383 20.13 -6.18 -13.82
C PRO A 383 20.50 -5.32 -15.04
N ILE A 384 19.49 -4.84 -15.79
CA ILE A 384 19.70 -4.03 -16.99
C ILE A 384 20.27 -2.66 -16.61
N VAL A 385 19.74 -2.04 -15.57
CA VAL A 385 20.24 -0.75 -15.05
C VAL A 385 21.69 -0.90 -14.56
N ILE A 386 21.96 -1.95 -13.78
CA ILE A 386 23.30 -2.25 -13.26
C ILE A 386 24.31 -2.46 -14.41
N GLU A 387 23.96 -3.23 -15.43
CA GLU A 387 24.85 -3.45 -16.59
C GLU A 387 25.11 -2.16 -17.38
N LYS A 388 24.08 -1.30 -17.55
CA LYS A 388 24.27 0.01 -18.19
C LYS A 388 25.15 0.94 -17.34
N LEU A 389 24.98 0.95 -16.00
CA LEU A 389 25.86 1.71 -15.11
C LEU A 389 27.31 1.24 -15.18
N LYS A 390 27.55 -0.07 -15.30
CA LYS A 390 28.91 -0.63 -15.52
C LYS A 390 29.47 -0.19 -16.86
N ALA A 391 28.72 -0.31 -17.95
CA ALA A 391 29.14 0.10 -19.28
C ALA A 391 29.54 1.58 -19.32
N GLU A 392 28.79 2.45 -18.64
CA GLU A 392 29.07 3.88 -18.52
C GLU A 392 30.17 4.19 -17.48
N LYS A 393 30.75 3.18 -16.82
CA LYS A 393 31.72 3.33 -15.72
C LYS A 393 31.17 4.21 -14.56
N LYS A 394 29.87 4.12 -14.31
CA LYS A 394 29.12 4.87 -13.30
C LYS A 394 28.57 3.96 -12.17
N LEU A 395 29.16 2.81 -11.97
CA LEU A 395 28.85 1.91 -10.87
C LEU A 395 30.07 1.77 -9.96
N LEU A 396 30.01 2.30 -8.76
CA LEU A 396 31.08 2.16 -7.77
C LEU A 396 31.02 0.78 -7.10
N LYS A 397 29.82 0.33 -6.72
CA LYS A 397 29.57 -1.00 -6.13
C LYS A 397 28.13 -1.41 -6.34
N ASN A 398 27.89 -2.71 -6.50
CA ASN A 398 26.56 -3.31 -6.32
C ASN A 398 26.65 -4.45 -5.32
N ASP A 399 25.59 -4.65 -4.57
CA ASP A 399 25.44 -5.70 -3.57
C ASP A 399 23.96 -6.10 -3.42
N LYS A 400 23.66 -6.96 -2.47
CA LYS A 400 22.30 -7.36 -2.12
C LYS A 400 22.03 -7.04 -0.65
N LEU A 401 20.81 -6.58 -0.38
CA LEU A 401 20.33 -6.29 0.97
C LEU A 401 19.01 -7.02 1.22
N GLN A 402 18.97 -7.79 2.30
CA GLN A 402 17.73 -8.32 2.83
C GLN A 402 17.12 -7.30 3.79
N HIS A 403 15.88 -6.91 3.53
CA HIS A 403 15.17 -5.93 4.34
C HIS A 403 13.66 -6.13 4.26
N SER A 404 12.94 -5.47 5.16
CA SER A 404 11.47 -5.44 5.14
C SER A 404 10.98 -4.61 3.95
N TYR A 405 10.07 -5.16 3.14
CA TYR A 405 9.58 -4.55 1.91
C TYR A 405 8.04 -4.66 1.82
N PRO A 406 7.34 -3.63 1.32
CA PRO A 406 5.89 -3.66 1.23
C PRO A 406 5.39 -4.63 0.17
N HIS A 407 4.41 -5.46 0.54
CA HIS A 407 3.75 -6.43 -0.32
C HIS A 407 2.23 -6.28 -0.23
N SER A 408 1.54 -6.64 -1.30
CA SER A 408 0.08 -6.71 -1.27
C SER A 408 -0.39 -7.83 -0.33
N TRP A 409 -1.33 -7.52 0.54
CA TRP A 409 -1.92 -8.51 1.45
C TRP A 409 -2.64 -9.66 0.72
N ARG A 410 -3.08 -9.44 -0.53
CA ARG A 410 -3.80 -10.41 -1.35
C ARG A 410 -2.88 -11.28 -2.20
N SER A 411 -2.18 -10.65 -3.14
CA SER A 411 -1.31 -11.38 -4.07
C SER A 411 0.01 -11.80 -3.46
N LYS A 412 0.39 -11.20 -2.31
CA LYS A 412 1.72 -11.32 -1.69
C LYS A 412 2.86 -10.86 -2.62
N ALA A 413 2.52 -10.14 -3.68
CA ALA A 413 3.49 -9.56 -4.60
C ALA A 413 4.09 -8.26 -4.03
N PRO A 414 5.36 -7.95 -4.31
CA PRO A 414 5.97 -6.71 -3.89
C PRO A 414 5.30 -5.50 -4.57
N LEU A 415 5.24 -4.40 -3.83
CA LEU A 415 4.63 -3.14 -4.27
C LEU A 415 5.71 -2.17 -4.77
N ILE A 416 5.27 -1.17 -5.53
CA ILE A 416 6.11 -0.03 -5.91
C ILE A 416 5.41 1.27 -5.52
N TYR A 417 6.17 2.35 -5.35
CA TYR A 417 5.58 3.68 -5.43
C TYR A 417 5.45 4.07 -6.90
N ARG A 418 4.27 4.56 -7.27
CA ARG A 418 3.93 4.99 -8.64
C ARG A 418 3.01 6.21 -8.59
N ALA A 419 3.34 7.26 -9.37
CA ALA A 419 2.50 8.44 -9.56
C ALA A 419 1.53 8.25 -10.74
#